data_346f5ecec7f292f0f82a954bb864cb64
#
_entry.id   346f5ecec7f292f0f82a954bb864cb64
#
_cell.length_a   1.000
_cell.length_b   1.000
_cell.length_c   1.000
_cell.angle_alpha   90.00
_cell.angle_beta   90.00
_cell.angle_gamma   90.00
#
_symmetry.space_group_name_H-M   'P 1'
#
loop_
_entity.id
_entity.type
_entity.pdbx_description
1 polymer ?
#
loop_
_entity_poly.entity_id
_entity_poly.type
_entity_poly.pdbx_seq_one_letter_code
_entity_poly.pdbx_strand_id
1 'polypeptide(L)' 'MNWRQLNATLNDMSEAQVKQLLADEVAGAQRVTFIERLHQRYTTLRAARERAEILKEATK' A
#
# COMPACT_ATOMS: atom_id res chain seq x y z
N MET A 1 12.76 -5.49 9.48
CA MET A 1 12.53 -5.65 8.02
C MET A 1 13.49 -4.74 7.26
N ASN A 2 14.21 -5.26 6.29
CA ASN A 2 15.08 -4.48 5.42
C ASN A 2 14.35 -4.14 4.09
N TRP A 3 14.99 -3.35 3.25
CA TRP A 3 14.42 -2.90 1.99
C TRP A 3 14.03 -4.07 1.07
N ARG A 4 14.90 -5.08 0.97
CA ARG A 4 14.65 -6.27 0.14
C ARG A 4 13.42 -7.03 0.64
N GLN A 5 13.34 -7.24 1.95
CA GLN A 5 12.20 -7.93 2.55
C GLN A 5 10.90 -7.16 2.35
N LEU A 6 10.94 -5.83 2.51
CA LEU A 6 9.78 -4.99 2.27
C LEU A 6 9.25 -5.17 0.84
N ASN A 7 10.13 -5.04 -0.15
CA ASN A 7 9.71 -5.16 -1.54
C ASN A 7 9.21 -6.57 -1.89
N ALA A 8 9.79 -7.60 -1.29
CA ALA A 8 9.37 -8.97 -1.51
C ALA A 8 7.96 -9.23 -0.95
N THR A 9 7.61 -8.61 0.19
CA THR A 9 6.33 -8.84 0.85
C THR A 9 5.21 -7.94 0.32
N LEU A 10 5.52 -6.77 -0.21
CA LEU A 10 4.50 -5.81 -0.65
C LEU A 10 3.54 -6.37 -1.69
N ASN A 11 4.02 -7.21 -2.60
CA ASN A 11 3.19 -7.79 -3.65
C ASN A 11 2.09 -8.71 -3.11
N ASP A 12 2.28 -9.27 -1.93
CA ASP A 12 1.34 -10.20 -1.30
C ASP A 12 0.46 -9.54 -0.24
N MET A 13 0.65 -8.23 0.00
CA MET A 13 -0.08 -7.51 1.03
C MET A 13 -1.35 -6.87 0.47
N SER A 14 -2.43 -6.93 1.27
CA SER A 14 -3.67 -6.22 0.96
C SER A 14 -3.51 -4.71 1.19
N GLU A 15 -4.46 -3.94 0.66
CA GLU A 15 -4.52 -2.50 0.88
C GLU A 15 -4.50 -2.17 2.38
N ALA A 16 -5.31 -2.87 3.18
CA ALA A 16 -5.40 -2.64 4.63
C ALA A 16 -4.07 -2.95 5.33
N GLN A 17 -3.39 -4.02 4.92
CA GLN A 17 -2.09 -4.39 5.49
C GLN A 17 -1.02 -3.36 5.16
N VAL A 18 -0.99 -2.86 3.93
CA VAL A 18 -0.04 -1.82 3.52
C VAL A 18 -0.31 -0.53 4.29
N LYS A 19 -1.57 -0.16 4.44
CA LYS A 19 -1.97 1.03 5.21
C LYS A 19 -1.50 0.93 6.66
N GLN A 20 -1.68 -0.24 7.28
CA GLN A 20 -1.26 -0.45 8.66
C GLN A 20 0.27 -0.37 8.79
N LEU A 21 0.99 -1.00 7.89
CA LEU A 21 2.45 -0.98 7.91
C LEU A 21 2.98 0.44 7.71
N LEU A 22 2.34 1.22 6.84
CA LEU A 22 2.67 2.63 6.63
C LEU A 22 2.48 3.43 7.92
N ALA A 23 1.35 3.26 8.59
CA ALA A 23 1.06 3.92 9.86
C ALA A 23 2.09 3.55 10.93
N ASP A 24 2.47 2.29 11.00
CA ASP A 24 3.47 1.79 11.94
C ASP A 24 4.84 2.41 11.67
N GLU A 25 5.21 2.57 10.40
CA GLU A 25 6.49 3.17 10.03
C GLU A 25 6.53 4.66 10.39
N VAL A 26 5.46 5.38 10.14
CA VAL A 26 5.34 6.80 10.49
C VAL A 26 5.41 7.00 12.00
N ALA A 27 4.79 6.12 12.77
CA ALA A 27 4.78 6.19 14.24
C ALA A 27 6.09 5.70 14.87
N GLY A 28 6.86 4.87 14.15
CA GLY A 28 8.04 4.20 14.68
C GLY A 28 9.35 4.70 14.10
N ALA A 29 9.99 3.87 13.27
CA ALA A 29 11.33 4.11 12.75
C ALA A 29 11.44 5.33 11.81
N GLN A 30 10.33 5.75 11.20
CA GLN A 30 10.27 6.93 10.33
C GLN A 30 11.28 6.90 9.18
N ARG A 31 11.53 5.73 8.61
CA ARG A 31 12.45 5.57 7.47
C ARG A 31 11.79 6.11 6.21
N VAL A 32 12.26 7.26 5.72
CA VAL A 32 11.65 7.99 4.61
C VAL A 32 11.48 7.12 3.37
N THR A 33 12.50 6.35 2.99
CA THR A 33 12.43 5.48 1.80
C THR A 33 11.34 4.41 1.95
N PHE A 34 11.16 3.87 3.16
CA PHE A 34 10.11 2.90 3.46
C PHE A 34 8.73 3.57 3.39
N ILE A 35 8.60 4.76 3.97
CA ILE A 35 7.34 5.52 3.95
C ILE A 35 6.92 5.81 2.51
N GLU A 36 7.84 6.30 1.68
CA GLU A 36 7.57 6.58 0.27
C GLU A 36 7.13 5.34 -0.49
N ARG A 37 7.83 4.23 -0.29
CA ARG A 37 7.52 2.97 -0.99
C ARG A 37 6.17 2.40 -0.55
N LEU A 38 5.89 2.43 0.75
CA LEU A 38 4.61 1.97 1.30
C LEU A 38 3.46 2.83 0.80
N HIS A 39 3.64 4.14 0.79
CA HIS A 39 2.61 5.06 0.29
C HIS A 39 2.35 4.86 -1.20
N GLN A 40 3.40 4.64 -1.99
CA GLN A 40 3.26 4.34 -3.41
C GLN A 40 2.42 3.09 -3.63
N ARG A 41 2.72 2.03 -2.90
CA ARG A 41 1.99 0.77 -3.02
C ARG A 41 0.54 0.92 -2.55
N TYR A 42 0.33 1.61 -1.44
CA TYR A 42 -1.01 1.88 -0.92
C TYR A 42 -1.84 2.64 -1.95
N THR A 43 -1.29 3.69 -2.54
CA THR A 43 -1.96 4.50 -3.55
C THR A 43 -2.34 3.66 -4.77
N THR A 44 -1.44 2.80 -5.23
CA THR A 44 -1.70 1.90 -6.37
C THR A 44 -2.84 0.94 -6.07
N LEU A 45 -2.85 0.32 -4.90
CA LEU A 45 -3.90 -0.62 -4.50
C LEU A 45 -5.25 0.08 -4.34
N ARG A 46 -5.25 1.27 -3.73
CA ARG A 46 -6.47 2.05 -3.56
C ARG A 46 -7.05 2.48 -4.90
N ALA A 47 -6.20 2.96 -5.81
CA ALA A 47 -6.65 3.37 -7.14
C ALA A 47 -7.24 2.21 -7.92
N ALA A 48 -6.63 1.03 -7.84
CA ALA A 48 -7.15 -0.17 -8.49
C ALA A 48 -8.51 -0.58 -7.93
N ARG A 49 -8.68 -0.51 -6.61
CA ARG A 49 -9.97 -0.80 -5.95
C ARG A 49 -11.04 0.20 -6.37
N GLU A 50 -10.72 1.48 -6.33
CA GLU A 50 -11.66 2.54 -6.70
C GLU A 50 -12.08 2.41 -8.17
N ARG A 51 -11.12 2.11 -9.06
CA ARG A 51 -11.40 1.91 -10.47
C ARG A 51 -12.37 0.74 -10.67
N ALA A 52 -12.12 -0.37 -9.98
CA ALA A 52 -12.99 -1.55 -10.07
C ALA A 52 -14.41 -1.21 -9.60
N GLU A 53 -14.55 -0.46 -8.52
CA GLU A 53 -15.84 -0.03 -8.00
C GLU A 53 -16.58 0.87 -9.00
N ILE A 54 -15.88 1.84 -9.59
CA ILE A 54 -16.45 2.76 -10.56
C ILE A 54 -16.92 2.01 -11.81
N LEU A 55 -16.10 1.10 -12.33
CA LEU A 55 -16.46 0.31 -13.50
C LEU A 55 -17.64 -0.61 -13.23
N LYS A 56 -17.71 -1.17 -12.03
CA LYS A 56 -18.85 -2.01 -11.62
C LYS A 56 -20.14 -1.18 -11.61
N GLU A 57 -20.09 0.05 -11.10
CA GLU A 57 -21.25 0.95 -11.13
C GLU A 57 -21.66 1.32 -12.55
N ALA A 58 -20.69 1.61 -13.41
CA ALA A 58 -20.94 2.03 -14.79
C ALA A 58 -21.53 0.94 -15.68
N THR A 59 -21.33 -0.34 -15.31
CA THR A 59 -21.80 -1.48 -16.10
C THR A 59 -23.12 -2.09 -15.64
N LYS A 60 -23.73 -1.52 -14.63
CA LYS A 60 -25.06 -1.97 -14.15
C LYS A 60 -26.15 -1.74 -15.18
#